data_2c4ab91d52d5d16135560bd4b2d7787a
#
_entry.id   2c4ab91d52d5d16135560bd4b2d7787a
#
_cell.length_a   1.000
_cell.length_b   1.000
_cell.length_c   1.000
_cell.angle_alpha   90.00
_cell.angle_beta   90.00
_cell.angle_gamma   90.00
#
_symmetry.space_group_name_H-M   'P 1'
#
loop_
_entity.id
_entity.type
_entity.pdbx_description
1 polymer ?
#
loop_
_entity_poly.entity_id
_entity_poly.type
_entity_poly.pdbx_seq_one_letter_code
_entity_poly.pdbx_strand_id
1 'polypeptide(L)'
;AVHYLSYYPNSLNEVFITGGLPPLNSHVDDIYRATYARVIEKNKVFYTLFPQAKIQASKIAEYLLDNKVKLPNGDHLSCKRFQQLGLSLGFSDGMATLNYLFEAAFCSKKLSYSFLKGIFAHQNIDTNPIFTILHEACYAQAFSSNWSAYRILDEFPEFKFKVGKPLLFTGEMLFPWMMKTYSNLRP
;
A
#
# COMPACT_ATOMS: atom_id res chain seq x y z
N ALA A 1 -4.80 -22.92 6.09
CA ALA A 1 -4.68 -23.40 7.46
C ALA A 1 -6.04 -23.54 8.13
N VAL A 2 -6.82 -22.48 8.28
CA VAL A 2 -8.14 -22.50 8.97
C VAL A 2 -9.10 -23.50 8.35
N HIS A 3 -9.26 -23.51 7.04
CA HIS A 3 -10.10 -24.49 6.33
C HIS A 3 -9.72 -25.93 6.64
N TYR A 4 -8.43 -26.26 6.58
CA TYR A 4 -7.96 -27.61 6.90
C TYR A 4 -8.25 -27.99 8.36
N LEU A 5 -8.00 -27.07 9.30
CA LEU A 5 -8.30 -27.24 10.72
C LEU A 5 -9.80 -27.50 10.96
N SER A 6 -10.68 -26.81 10.20
CA SER A 6 -12.13 -26.96 10.35
C SER A 6 -12.67 -28.32 9.87
N TYR A 7 -12.07 -28.89 8.83
CA TYR A 7 -12.54 -30.15 8.23
C TYR A 7 -11.78 -31.39 8.69
N TYR A 8 -10.50 -31.26 9.06
CA TYR A 8 -9.63 -32.40 9.37
C TYR A 8 -8.83 -32.20 10.68
N PRO A 9 -9.47 -31.77 11.80
CA PRO A 9 -8.74 -31.48 13.04
C PRO A 9 -7.99 -32.70 13.58
N ASN A 10 -8.55 -33.89 13.44
CA ASN A 10 -7.98 -35.14 13.98
C ASN A 10 -6.72 -35.60 13.23
N SER A 11 -6.39 -35.02 12.09
CA SER A 11 -5.18 -35.32 11.35
C SER A 11 -3.97 -34.45 11.74
N LEU A 12 -4.17 -33.55 12.71
CA LEU A 12 -3.18 -32.57 13.16
C LEU A 12 -2.78 -32.87 14.61
N ASN A 13 -1.49 -32.90 14.89
CA ASN A 13 -0.98 -32.98 16.25
C ASN A 13 -0.98 -31.59 16.90
N GLU A 14 -0.55 -30.55 16.15
CA GLU A 14 -0.43 -29.19 16.64
C GLU A 14 -0.69 -28.20 15.50
N VAL A 15 -1.14 -26.98 15.84
CA VAL A 15 -1.37 -25.89 14.89
C VAL A 15 -0.75 -24.61 15.43
N PHE A 16 0.16 -24.01 14.67
CA PHE A 16 0.80 -22.75 15.01
C PHE A 16 0.24 -21.64 14.13
N ILE A 17 -0.39 -20.61 14.74
CA ILE A 17 -0.95 -19.46 14.06
C ILE A 17 -0.16 -18.22 14.49
N THR A 18 0.69 -17.71 13.59
CA THR A 18 1.65 -16.63 13.89
C THR A 18 1.22 -15.27 13.41
N GLY A 19 0.34 -15.18 12.42
CA GLY A 19 -0.11 -13.91 11.82
C GLY A 19 -1.54 -13.49 12.16
N GLY A 20 -2.21 -14.25 13.05
CA GLY A 20 -3.63 -14.07 13.34
C GLY A 20 -4.54 -14.68 12.28
N LEU A 21 -5.84 -14.49 12.45
CA LEU A 21 -6.88 -15.00 11.55
C LEU A 21 -7.65 -13.83 10.93
N PRO A 22 -8.05 -13.93 9.65
CA PRO A 22 -8.95 -12.95 9.07
C PRO A 22 -10.33 -13.04 9.72
N PRO A 23 -11.10 -11.94 9.79
CA PRO A 23 -12.49 -11.98 10.25
C PRO A 23 -13.34 -12.70 9.20
N LEU A 24 -13.82 -13.90 9.53
CA LEU A 24 -14.53 -14.78 8.59
C LEU A 24 -15.99 -14.35 8.33
N ASN A 25 -16.61 -13.63 9.28
CA ASN A 25 -18.03 -13.26 9.22
C ASN A 25 -18.27 -11.79 8.87
N SER A 26 -17.22 -11.01 8.66
CA SER A 26 -17.34 -9.59 8.31
C SER A 26 -17.43 -9.42 6.79
N HIS A 27 -18.22 -8.43 6.36
CA HIS A 27 -18.17 -8.01 4.96
C HIS A 27 -16.83 -7.37 4.66
N VAL A 28 -16.29 -7.61 3.47
CA VAL A 28 -14.96 -7.10 3.10
C VAL A 28 -14.87 -5.57 3.14
N ASP A 29 -15.99 -4.88 2.91
CA ASP A 29 -16.05 -3.41 3.02
C ASP A 29 -15.75 -2.92 4.45
N ASP A 30 -16.23 -3.63 5.46
CA ASP A 30 -15.97 -3.27 6.87
C ASP A 30 -14.50 -3.49 7.26
N ILE A 31 -13.89 -4.50 6.68
CA ILE A 31 -12.44 -4.73 6.82
C ILE A 31 -11.66 -3.54 6.28
N TYR A 32 -12.01 -3.05 5.08
CA TYR A 32 -11.32 -1.89 4.50
C TYR A 32 -11.64 -0.58 5.20
N ARG A 33 -12.86 -0.37 5.72
CA ARG A 33 -13.15 0.79 6.59
C ARG A 33 -12.25 0.79 7.81
N ALA A 34 -12.10 -0.35 8.48
CA ALA A 34 -11.18 -0.50 9.61
C ALA A 34 -9.72 -0.30 9.19
N THR A 35 -9.32 -0.80 8.02
CA THR A 35 -7.96 -0.64 7.49
C THR A 35 -7.66 0.81 7.18
N TYR A 36 -8.55 1.55 6.49
CA TYR A 36 -8.37 2.98 6.22
C TYR A 36 -8.21 3.80 7.50
N ALA A 37 -9.06 3.56 8.51
CA ALA A 37 -8.95 4.25 9.80
C ALA A 37 -7.57 4.01 10.46
N ARG A 38 -7.09 2.75 10.49
CA ARG A 38 -5.77 2.40 11.02
C ARG A 38 -4.62 3.04 10.23
N VAL A 39 -4.74 3.10 8.91
CA VAL A 39 -3.72 3.69 8.04
C VAL A 39 -3.64 5.20 8.27
N ILE A 40 -4.75 5.90 8.50
CA ILE A 40 -4.74 7.31 8.90
C ILE A 40 -3.92 7.48 10.17
N GLU A 41 -4.15 6.66 11.21
CA GLU A 41 -3.37 6.72 12.45
C GLU A 41 -1.88 6.40 12.21
N LYS A 42 -1.56 5.42 11.37
CA LYS A 42 -0.16 5.12 10.99
C LYS A 42 0.52 6.31 10.30
N ASN A 43 -0.17 7.01 9.41
CA ASN A 43 0.34 8.25 8.80
C ASN A 43 0.59 9.35 9.85
N LYS A 44 -0.31 9.52 10.83
CA LYS A 44 -0.12 10.48 11.93
C LYS A 44 1.13 10.15 12.74
N VAL A 45 1.29 8.88 13.15
CA VAL A 45 2.47 8.42 13.88
C VAL A 45 3.73 8.65 13.07
N PHE A 46 3.75 8.27 11.79
CA PHE A 46 4.88 8.48 10.89
C PHE A 46 5.31 9.95 10.83
N TYR A 47 4.36 10.86 10.64
CA TYR A 47 4.66 12.28 10.54
C TYR A 47 4.96 12.96 11.88
N THR A 48 4.57 12.35 12.99
CA THR A 48 4.98 12.78 14.33
C THR A 48 6.44 12.38 14.61
N LEU A 49 6.82 11.15 14.24
CA LEU A 49 8.18 10.66 14.40
C LEU A 49 9.16 11.33 13.42
N PHE A 50 8.70 11.60 12.21
CA PHE A 50 9.51 12.15 11.12
C PHE A 50 8.84 13.39 10.48
N PRO A 51 8.86 14.57 11.15
CA PRO A 51 8.19 15.77 10.62
C PRO A 51 8.71 16.20 9.24
N GLN A 52 10.00 15.98 8.94
CA GLN A 52 10.58 16.30 7.65
C GLN A 52 10.06 15.37 6.54
N ALA A 53 9.75 14.11 6.85
CA ALA A 53 9.13 13.19 5.88
C ALA A 53 7.78 13.71 5.38
N LYS A 54 6.99 14.35 6.23
CA LYS A 54 5.72 15.00 5.85
C LYS A 54 5.92 16.07 4.77
N ILE A 55 6.94 16.92 4.94
CA ILE A 55 7.29 17.99 4.00
C ILE A 55 7.78 17.38 2.69
N GLN A 56 8.70 16.42 2.77
CA GLN A 56 9.27 15.78 1.60
C GLN A 56 8.22 14.98 0.81
N ALA A 57 7.35 14.23 1.48
CA ALA A 57 6.27 13.49 0.82
C ALA A 57 5.32 14.41 0.03
N SER A 58 4.94 15.56 0.60
CA SER A 58 4.11 16.54 -0.09
C SER A 58 4.84 17.15 -1.30
N LYS A 59 6.11 17.52 -1.14
CA LYS A 59 6.96 18.05 -2.22
C LYS A 59 7.14 17.04 -3.36
N ILE A 60 7.34 15.76 -3.03
CA ILE A 60 7.42 14.69 -4.04
C ILE A 60 6.08 14.55 -4.77
N ALA A 61 4.98 14.53 -4.04
CA ALA A 61 3.64 14.40 -4.62
C ALA A 61 3.31 15.58 -5.56
N GLU A 62 3.63 16.81 -5.16
CA GLU A 62 3.48 18.01 -6.01
C GLU A 62 4.33 17.89 -7.28
N TYR A 63 5.59 17.49 -7.14
CA TYR A 63 6.46 17.25 -8.30
C TYR A 63 5.86 16.22 -9.28
N LEU A 64 5.24 15.16 -8.77
CA LEU A 64 4.61 14.11 -9.58
C LEU A 64 3.32 14.57 -10.29
N LEU A 65 2.66 15.63 -9.83
CA LEU A 65 1.52 16.22 -10.55
C LEU A 65 1.98 16.93 -11.83
N ASP A 66 3.12 17.61 -11.77
CA ASP A 66 3.60 18.46 -12.87
C ASP A 66 4.57 17.72 -13.82
N ASN A 67 5.10 16.57 -13.41
CA ASN A 67 6.14 15.88 -14.14
C ASN A 67 5.79 14.41 -14.44
N LYS A 68 5.99 13.98 -15.68
CA LYS A 68 5.91 12.57 -16.07
C LYS A 68 7.19 11.85 -15.68
N VAL A 69 7.19 11.20 -14.53
CA VAL A 69 8.33 10.45 -13.99
C VAL A 69 8.23 8.98 -14.36
N LYS A 70 9.35 8.37 -14.74
CA LYS A 70 9.45 6.92 -14.98
C LYS A 70 10.32 6.26 -13.92
N LEU A 71 9.88 5.09 -13.46
CA LEU A 71 10.66 4.16 -12.66
C LEU A 71 11.71 3.43 -13.52
N PRO A 72 12.72 2.75 -12.92
CA PRO A 72 13.75 2.04 -13.67
C PRO A 72 13.25 1.00 -14.68
N ASN A 73 12.08 0.38 -14.43
CA ASN A 73 11.43 -0.56 -15.36
C ASN A 73 10.63 0.14 -16.47
N GLY A 74 10.62 1.48 -16.53
CA GLY A 74 9.87 2.27 -17.51
C GLY A 74 8.43 2.60 -17.13
N ASP A 75 7.90 2.03 -16.05
CA ASP A 75 6.57 2.33 -15.54
C ASP A 75 6.45 3.78 -15.07
N HIS A 76 5.26 4.36 -15.21
CA HIS A 76 4.98 5.71 -14.73
C HIS A 76 4.83 5.73 -13.21
N LEU A 77 5.58 6.60 -12.54
CA LEU A 77 5.40 6.92 -11.13
C LEU A 77 4.37 8.04 -10.99
N SER A 78 3.14 7.70 -10.70
CA SER A 78 2.07 8.65 -10.37
C SER A 78 2.02 8.93 -8.87
N CYS A 79 1.34 10.01 -8.47
CA CYS A 79 1.06 10.29 -7.06
C CYS A 79 0.34 9.10 -6.37
N LYS A 80 -0.65 8.47 -7.04
CA LYS A 80 -1.35 7.28 -6.51
C LYS A 80 -0.38 6.11 -6.30
N ARG A 81 0.55 5.89 -7.23
CA ARG A 81 1.57 4.84 -7.09
C ARG A 81 2.55 5.16 -5.96
N PHE A 82 2.90 6.43 -5.77
CA PHE A 82 3.72 6.87 -4.66
C PHE A 82 3.03 6.62 -3.31
N GLN A 83 1.71 6.85 -3.21
CA GLN A 83 0.92 6.57 -2.00
C GLN A 83 0.96 5.08 -1.58
N GLN A 84 1.19 4.14 -2.52
CA GLN A 84 1.29 2.71 -2.22
C GLN A 84 2.51 2.35 -1.36
N LEU A 85 3.49 3.23 -1.20
CA LEU A 85 4.59 3.02 -0.25
C LEU A 85 4.11 2.89 1.20
N GLY A 86 2.89 3.29 1.48
CA GLY A 86 2.29 3.15 2.81
C GLY A 86 2.12 1.73 3.31
N LEU A 87 2.25 0.71 2.46
CA LEU A 87 2.40 -0.67 2.88
C LEU A 87 3.56 -0.81 3.89
N SER A 88 4.65 -0.08 3.68
CA SER A 88 5.81 -0.06 4.59
C SER A 88 5.48 0.45 6.00
N LEU A 89 4.45 1.26 6.19
CA LEU A 89 4.04 1.74 7.51
C LEU A 89 3.55 0.61 8.45
N GLY A 90 3.29 -0.56 7.89
CA GLY A 90 2.91 -1.77 8.63
C GLY A 90 4.11 -2.55 9.19
N PHE A 91 5.31 -2.35 8.66
CA PHE A 91 6.51 -3.07 9.11
C PHE A 91 7.19 -2.35 10.29
N SER A 92 7.95 -3.11 11.08
CA SER A 92 8.61 -2.61 12.31
C SER A 92 9.61 -1.48 12.03
N ASP A 93 10.35 -1.55 10.92
CA ASP A 93 11.36 -0.57 10.48
C ASP A 93 10.89 0.30 9.31
N GLY A 94 9.68 0.08 8.82
CA GLY A 94 9.19 0.67 7.58
C GLY A 94 9.07 2.19 7.60
N MET A 95 8.72 2.77 8.75
CA MET A 95 8.64 4.24 8.90
C MET A 95 10.03 4.88 8.76
N ALA A 96 11.05 4.32 9.42
CA ALA A 96 12.42 4.81 9.33
C ALA A 96 12.95 4.65 7.89
N THR A 97 12.70 3.50 7.28
CA THR A 97 13.08 3.21 5.90
C THR A 97 12.49 4.21 4.90
N LEU A 98 11.20 4.54 5.03
CA LEU A 98 10.56 5.56 4.20
C LEU A 98 11.15 6.96 4.45
N ASN A 99 11.44 7.31 5.70
CA ASN A 99 12.07 8.59 6.00
C ASN A 99 13.41 8.74 5.27
N TYR A 100 14.31 7.75 5.40
CA TYR A 100 15.61 7.77 4.71
C TYR A 100 15.46 7.78 3.19
N LEU A 101 14.48 7.05 2.64
CA LEU A 101 14.19 7.10 1.22
C LEU A 101 13.80 8.52 0.75
N PHE A 102 13.00 9.24 1.54
CA PHE A 102 12.54 10.58 1.18
C PHE A 102 13.63 11.64 1.34
N GLU A 103 14.58 11.48 2.27
CA GLU A 103 15.75 12.36 2.40
C GLU A 103 16.59 12.40 1.11
N ALA A 104 16.71 11.26 0.45
CA ALA A 104 17.45 11.11 -0.81
C ALA A 104 16.60 11.42 -2.06
N ALA A 105 15.38 11.94 -1.92
CA ALA A 105 14.44 12.03 -3.04
C ALA A 105 14.91 12.95 -4.17
N PHE A 106 15.50 14.09 -3.85
CA PHE A 106 15.88 15.07 -4.86
C PHE A 106 17.38 15.18 -5.02
N CYS A 107 17.83 15.23 -6.29
CA CYS A 107 19.15 15.68 -6.68
C CYS A 107 18.95 16.97 -7.51
N SER A 108 19.35 18.11 -6.96
CA SER A 108 19.05 19.44 -7.49
C SER A 108 17.51 19.65 -7.60
N LYS A 109 16.98 19.74 -8.81
CA LYS A 109 15.54 20.00 -9.07
C LYS A 109 14.78 18.77 -9.57
N LYS A 110 15.41 17.59 -9.63
CA LYS A 110 14.80 16.36 -10.16
C LYS A 110 14.83 15.25 -9.12
N LEU A 111 13.88 14.32 -9.23
CA LEU A 111 13.94 13.09 -8.43
C LEU A 111 15.20 12.29 -8.78
N SER A 112 15.92 11.84 -7.76
CA SER A 112 17.17 11.12 -7.91
C SER A 112 16.93 9.68 -8.41
N TYR A 113 17.90 9.13 -9.14
CA TYR A 113 17.83 7.74 -9.58
C TYR A 113 17.77 6.76 -8.40
N SER A 114 18.53 7.02 -7.32
CA SER A 114 18.53 6.19 -6.12
C SER A 114 17.15 6.15 -5.46
N PHE A 115 16.46 7.29 -5.37
CA PHE A 115 15.09 7.36 -4.88
C PHE A 115 14.13 6.54 -5.76
N LEU A 116 14.17 6.71 -7.08
CA LEU A 116 13.31 5.98 -8.02
C LEU A 116 13.55 4.47 -7.96
N LYS A 117 14.82 4.05 -7.81
CA LYS A 117 15.18 2.65 -7.61
C LYS A 117 14.69 2.11 -6.27
N GLY A 118 14.78 2.92 -5.22
CA GLY A 118 14.24 2.59 -3.89
C GLY A 118 12.73 2.40 -3.92
N ILE A 119 11.98 3.32 -4.56
CA ILE A 119 10.53 3.14 -4.75
C ILE A 119 10.22 1.82 -5.47
N PHE A 120 10.93 1.55 -6.56
CA PHE A 120 10.73 0.33 -7.34
C PHE A 120 10.97 -0.93 -6.48
N ALA A 121 12.03 -0.93 -5.67
CA ALA A 121 12.35 -2.04 -4.77
C ALA A 121 11.29 -2.25 -3.67
N HIS A 122 10.66 -1.17 -3.18
CA HIS A 122 9.60 -1.27 -2.17
C HIS A 122 8.24 -1.71 -2.73
N GLN A 123 8.03 -1.62 -4.04
CA GLN A 123 6.77 -1.99 -4.69
C GLN A 123 6.84 -3.40 -5.29
N ASN A 124 7.11 -4.38 -4.45
CA ASN A 124 7.52 -5.75 -4.76
C ASN A 124 6.46 -6.65 -5.43
N ILE A 125 5.53 -6.06 -6.18
CA ILE A 125 4.49 -6.78 -6.94
C ILE A 125 5.11 -7.54 -8.13
N ASP A 126 6.28 -7.11 -8.59
CA ASP A 126 6.97 -7.72 -9.74
C ASP A 126 7.30 -9.20 -9.54
N THR A 127 7.67 -9.58 -8.32
CA THR A 127 8.03 -10.96 -7.98
C THR A 127 6.86 -11.78 -7.44
N ASN A 128 5.75 -11.13 -7.10
CA ASN A 128 4.57 -11.80 -6.55
C ASN A 128 3.25 -11.23 -7.11
N PRO A 129 2.96 -11.37 -8.41
CA PRO A 129 1.72 -10.87 -9.01
C PRO A 129 0.48 -11.56 -8.46
N ILE A 130 0.59 -12.82 -8.00
CA ILE A 130 -0.53 -13.58 -7.41
C ILE A 130 -1.07 -12.92 -6.14
N PHE A 131 -0.21 -12.23 -5.37
CA PHE A 131 -0.62 -11.44 -4.22
C PHE A 131 -1.69 -10.41 -4.61
N THR A 132 -1.46 -9.69 -5.71
CA THR A 132 -2.41 -8.67 -6.20
C THR A 132 -3.74 -9.27 -6.65
N ILE A 133 -3.71 -10.48 -7.23
CA ILE A 133 -4.90 -11.14 -7.75
C ILE A 133 -5.77 -11.71 -6.62
N LEU A 134 -5.14 -12.28 -5.59
CA LEU A 134 -5.82 -13.06 -4.56
C LEU A 134 -6.04 -12.28 -3.25
N HIS A 135 -5.45 -11.10 -3.09
CA HIS A 135 -5.43 -10.39 -1.81
C HIS A 135 -6.83 -10.16 -1.23
N GLU A 136 -7.72 -9.51 -1.98
CA GLU A 136 -9.09 -9.27 -1.49
C GLU A 136 -9.91 -10.55 -1.33
N ALA A 137 -9.62 -11.58 -2.13
CA ALA A 137 -10.31 -12.86 -2.04
C ALA A 137 -10.11 -13.56 -0.68
N CYS A 138 -9.02 -13.25 0.03
CA CYS A 138 -8.78 -13.77 1.38
C CYS A 138 -9.86 -13.35 2.39
N TYR A 139 -10.55 -12.25 2.14
CA TYR A 139 -11.59 -11.68 3.01
C TYR A 139 -13.01 -11.94 2.52
N ALA A 140 -13.18 -12.53 1.34
CA ALA A 140 -14.49 -12.77 0.74
C ALA A 140 -14.87 -14.24 0.80
N GLN A 141 -16.08 -14.54 1.31
CA GLN A 141 -16.64 -15.89 1.31
C GLN A 141 -18.00 -15.88 0.62
N ALA A 142 -18.14 -16.72 -0.41
CA ALA A 142 -19.38 -16.87 -1.19
C ALA A 142 -19.88 -15.59 -1.88
N PHE A 143 -19.05 -14.55 -2.01
CA PHE A 143 -19.36 -13.32 -2.74
C PHE A 143 -18.11 -12.73 -3.39
N SER A 144 -18.32 -11.85 -4.37
CA SER A 144 -17.23 -11.10 -5.01
C SER A 144 -16.86 -9.86 -4.18
N SER A 145 -15.56 -9.64 -3.93
CA SER A 145 -15.07 -8.42 -3.26
C SER A 145 -15.29 -7.15 -4.08
N ASN A 146 -15.26 -7.30 -5.40
CA ASN A 146 -15.50 -6.22 -6.37
C ASN A 146 -14.69 -4.95 -6.08
N TRP A 147 -13.39 -5.12 -5.83
CA TRP A 147 -12.46 -4.02 -5.51
C TRP A 147 -12.93 -3.18 -4.31
N SER A 148 -13.19 -3.85 -3.20
CA SER A 148 -13.71 -3.22 -2.00
C SER A 148 -12.84 -2.06 -1.52
N ALA A 149 -11.50 -2.22 -1.46
CA ALA A 149 -10.59 -1.15 -1.09
C ALA A 149 -10.79 0.10 -1.96
N TYR A 150 -11.03 -0.09 -3.26
CA TYR A 150 -11.23 1.03 -4.19
C TYR A 150 -12.59 1.73 -3.99
N ARG A 151 -13.65 0.97 -3.77
CA ARG A 151 -15.00 1.53 -3.54
C ARG A 151 -15.05 2.31 -2.22
N ILE A 152 -14.46 1.75 -1.17
CA ILE A 152 -14.43 2.35 0.17
C ILE A 152 -13.53 3.58 0.22
N LEU A 153 -12.54 3.72 -0.67
CA LEU A 153 -11.68 4.92 -0.73
C LEU A 153 -12.48 6.25 -0.82
N ASP A 154 -13.65 6.23 -1.44
CA ASP A 154 -14.48 7.45 -1.57
C ASP A 154 -15.09 7.90 -0.24
N GLU A 155 -15.17 7.03 0.76
CA GLU A 155 -15.57 7.37 2.14
C GLU A 155 -14.43 8.09 2.90
N PHE A 156 -13.18 8.09 2.37
CA PHE A 156 -11.97 8.64 3.00
C PHE A 156 -11.32 9.71 2.11
N PRO A 157 -11.94 10.91 1.96
CA PRO A 157 -11.47 11.95 1.06
C PRO A 157 -10.06 12.49 1.41
N GLU A 158 -9.55 12.21 2.62
CA GLU A 158 -8.22 12.60 3.07
C GLU A 158 -7.10 11.98 2.22
N PHE A 159 -7.34 10.83 1.60
CA PHE A 159 -6.38 10.19 0.70
C PHE A 159 -6.33 10.82 -0.70
N LYS A 160 -7.27 11.71 -1.04
CA LYS A 160 -7.21 12.50 -2.28
C LYS A 160 -6.22 13.64 -2.07
N PHE A 161 -4.99 13.45 -2.58
CA PHE A 161 -3.95 14.47 -2.43
C PHE A 161 -4.38 15.82 -3.02
N LYS A 162 -4.11 16.88 -2.25
CA LYS A 162 -4.32 18.28 -2.64
C LYS A 162 -3.07 19.08 -2.31
N VAL A 163 -2.63 19.94 -3.23
CA VAL A 163 -1.53 20.86 -3.00
C VAL A 163 -1.73 21.65 -1.71
N GLY A 164 -0.69 21.81 -0.92
CA GLY A 164 -0.74 22.46 0.38
C GLY A 164 -1.34 21.63 1.52
N LYS A 165 -1.68 20.38 1.29
CA LYS A 165 -2.10 19.42 2.32
C LYS A 165 -1.09 18.27 2.45
N PRO A 166 -0.93 17.66 3.64
CA PRO A 166 -0.10 16.49 3.78
C PRO A 166 -0.59 15.36 2.87
N LEU A 167 0.35 14.69 2.19
CA LEU A 167 0.04 13.45 1.51
C LEU A 167 -0.24 12.37 2.55
N LEU A 168 -1.33 11.60 2.41
CA LEU A 168 -1.52 10.35 3.14
C LEU A 168 -1.16 9.16 2.26
N PHE A 169 -0.37 8.26 2.80
CA PHE A 169 -0.04 6.98 2.19
C PHE A 169 -1.18 5.99 2.43
N THR A 170 -1.49 5.17 1.43
CA THR A 170 -2.43 4.06 1.57
C THR A 170 -1.74 2.88 2.26
N GLY A 171 -2.50 1.91 2.75
CA GLY A 171 -1.95 0.70 3.35
C GLY A 171 -1.88 -0.47 2.37
N GLU A 172 -2.05 -1.67 2.89
CA GLU A 172 -2.15 -2.91 2.12
C GLU A 172 -3.49 -2.99 1.41
N MET A 173 -3.60 -2.24 0.33
CA MET A 173 -4.80 -2.05 -0.47
C MET A 173 -4.48 -2.17 -1.94
N LEU A 174 -5.29 -2.91 -2.67
CA LEU A 174 -5.13 -3.12 -4.09
C LEU A 174 -6.24 -2.42 -4.86
N PHE A 175 -5.87 -1.82 -5.98
CA PHE A 175 -6.76 -0.99 -6.77
C PHE A 175 -6.79 -1.43 -8.24
N PRO A 176 -7.93 -1.33 -8.93
CA PRO A 176 -8.06 -1.78 -10.33
C PRO A 176 -7.10 -1.06 -11.29
N TRP A 177 -6.70 0.18 -11.00
CA TRP A 177 -5.74 0.91 -11.82
C TRP A 177 -4.33 0.30 -11.83
N MET A 178 -3.98 -0.51 -10.80
CA MET A 178 -2.69 -1.20 -10.71
C MET A 178 -2.53 -2.21 -11.86
N MET A 179 -3.62 -2.89 -12.25
CA MET A 179 -3.64 -3.82 -13.39
C MET A 179 -3.25 -3.17 -14.72
N LYS A 180 -3.39 -1.84 -14.83
CA LYS A 180 -3.06 -1.09 -16.04
C LYS A 180 -1.70 -0.40 -15.98
N THR A 181 -1.19 -0.12 -14.77
CA THR A 181 -0.02 0.75 -14.59
C THR A 181 1.24 0.03 -14.16
N TYR A 182 1.12 -1.17 -13.59
CA TYR A 182 2.26 -2.02 -13.28
C TYR A 182 2.51 -2.96 -14.45
N SER A 183 3.71 -2.93 -15.03
CA SER A 183 4.03 -3.68 -16.26
C SER A 183 3.86 -5.19 -16.13
N ASN A 184 4.16 -5.74 -14.95
CA ASN A 184 4.05 -7.17 -14.65
C ASN A 184 2.64 -7.65 -14.29
N LEU A 185 1.67 -6.73 -14.15
CA LEU A 185 0.26 -7.05 -13.94
C LEU A 185 -0.58 -6.86 -15.21
N ARG A 186 0.03 -6.37 -16.31
CA ARG A 186 -0.65 -6.26 -17.59
C ARG A 186 -0.77 -7.64 -18.25
N PRO A 187 -1.91 -7.93 -18.89
CA PRO A 187 -2.07 -9.15 -19.68
C PRO A 187 -1.14 -9.16 -20.91
#